data_76d8ac27721901238a308ee5e3891cd3
#
_entry.id   76d8ac27721901238a308ee5e3891cd3
#
_cell.length_a   1.000
_cell.length_b   1.000
_cell.length_c   1.000
_cell.angle_alpha   90.00
_cell.angle_beta   90.00
_cell.angle_gamma   90.00
#
_symmetry.space_group_name_H-M   'P 1'
#
loop_
_entity.id
_entity.type
_entity.pdbx_description
1 polymer ?
#
loop_
_entity_poly.entity_id
_entity_poly.type
_entity_poly.pdbx_seq_one_letter_code
_entity_poly.pdbx_strand_id
1 'polypeptide(L)'
;MSAAACLAAYAVTVAVVAPRILPRLTRSGIAPRLGVAAWLAAITTTVLAAVVTVVAVIAEAVVGRSIVDACEHLVQAVSGVHSAPAAQFATTVVALAAGGTLTFAGVQLTRNLAARRRVTFHHARSARMVGRRIAGVDAVVLDAPERAAYCVPGRPHAIVVTRGALDALDHPQLDAVLAHERAHLDGRHPQLLAVVRALADTAPRVSIFTAGAADVARLLEMCADDQAMRTHEPRMLLHGLVALAGAGPVPDGAVGAGNVAVLDRAGRLASPADRADRLRNRAQLGAAIALLAALPLAATALALAGRMLCITAVL
;
A
#
# COMPACT_ATOMS: atom_id res chain seq x y z
N MET A 1 12.50 -25.66 13.58
CA MET A 1 11.36 -24.95 12.93
C MET A 1 11.68 -24.80 11.46
N SER A 2 10.73 -25.07 10.56
CA SER A 2 10.97 -24.86 9.12
C SER A 2 11.04 -23.36 8.80
N ALA A 3 11.78 -22.97 7.75
CA ALA A 3 11.82 -21.57 7.28
C ALA A 3 10.41 -21.06 6.94
N ALA A 4 9.56 -21.94 6.40
CA ALA A 4 8.16 -21.63 6.12
C ALA A 4 7.38 -21.24 7.39
N ALA A 5 7.56 -21.97 8.50
CA ALA A 5 6.91 -21.66 9.77
C ALA A 5 7.37 -20.31 10.34
N CYS A 6 8.66 -19.98 10.24
CA CYS A 6 9.19 -18.68 10.68
C CYS A 6 8.63 -17.53 9.84
N LEU A 7 8.56 -17.68 8.52
CA LEU A 7 7.99 -16.68 7.63
C LEU A 7 6.48 -16.53 7.82
N ALA A 8 5.75 -17.61 8.05
CA ALA A 8 4.33 -17.56 8.38
C ALA A 8 4.09 -16.79 9.70
N ALA A 9 4.84 -17.12 10.75
CA ALA A 9 4.76 -16.42 12.04
C ALA A 9 5.10 -14.92 11.89
N TYR A 10 6.13 -14.58 11.10
CA TYR A 10 6.47 -13.20 10.77
C TYR A 10 5.29 -12.50 10.08
N ALA A 11 4.73 -13.09 9.01
CA ALA A 11 3.63 -12.49 8.25
C ALA A 11 2.41 -12.23 9.15
N VAL A 12 2.02 -13.19 9.99
CA VAL A 12 0.93 -13.04 10.96
C VAL A 12 1.23 -11.94 11.98
N THR A 13 2.44 -11.94 12.53
CA THR A 13 2.86 -10.93 13.52
C THR A 13 2.78 -9.53 12.95
N VAL A 14 3.34 -9.31 11.76
CA VAL A 14 3.29 -7.98 11.10
C VAL A 14 1.86 -7.61 10.74
N ALA A 15 1.06 -8.54 10.22
CA ALA A 15 -0.35 -8.28 9.87
C ALA A 15 -1.20 -7.85 11.08
N VAL A 16 -0.85 -8.31 12.29
CA VAL A 16 -1.57 -7.99 13.55
C VAL A 16 -1.00 -6.75 14.24
N VAL A 17 0.34 -6.60 14.25
CA VAL A 17 1.03 -5.56 15.02
C VAL A 17 1.12 -4.24 14.27
N ALA A 18 1.43 -4.27 12.96
CA ALA A 18 1.60 -3.06 12.17
C ALA A 18 0.37 -2.14 12.19
N PRO A 19 -0.88 -2.64 12.03
CA PRO A 19 -2.08 -1.80 12.11
C PRO A 19 -2.31 -1.11 13.47
N ARG A 20 -1.66 -1.60 14.51
CA ARG A 20 -1.74 -1.01 15.87
C ARG A 20 -0.65 0.01 16.16
N ILE A 21 0.54 -0.19 15.59
CA ILE A 21 1.72 0.62 15.87
C ILE A 21 1.87 1.74 14.83
N LEU A 22 1.79 1.44 13.53
CA LEU A 22 2.05 2.42 12.48
C LEU A 22 1.13 3.65 12.56
N PRO A 23 -0.19 3.53 12.79
CA PRO A 23 -1.04 4.72 12.94
C PRO A 23 -0.60 5.66 14.06
N ARG A 24 -0.03 5.12 15.15
CA ARG A 24 0.50 5.94 16.25
C ARG A 24 1.76 6.71 15.85
N LEU A 25 2.64 6.10 15.06
CA LEU A 25 3.87 6.71 14.56
C LEU A 25 3.62 7.73 13.44
N THR A 26 2.57 7.51 12.65
CA THR A 26 2.22 8.35 11.49
C THR A 26 1.19 9.43 11.81
N ARG A 27 0.54 9.38 12.99
CA ARG A 27 -0.56 10.28 13.39
C ARG A 27 -0.22 11.76 13.22
N SER A 28 0.97 12.17 13.64
CA SER A 28 1.41 13.56 13.54
C SER A 28 1.62 14.06 12.10
N GLY A 29 1.80 13.15 11.14
CA GLY A 29 2.12 13.52 9.76
C GLY A 29 3.43 14.29 9.57
N ILE A 30 4.35 14.26 10.56
CA ILE A 30 5.61 15.03 10.54
C ILE A 30 6.55 14.58 9.41
N ALA A 31 6.60 13.27 9.14
CA ALA A 31 7.42 12.68 8.07
C ALA A 31 6.54 11.79 7.16
N PRO A 32 5.61 12.38 6.39
CA PRO A 32 4.58 11.60 5.71
C PRO A 32 5.15 10.62 4.68
N ARG A 33 6.23 10.98 3.96
CA ARG A 33 6.92 10.10 3.02
C ARG A 33 7.48 8.84 3.70
N LEU A 34 8.07 8.98 4.89
CA LEU A 34 8.55 7.83 5.67
C LEU A 34 7.38 7.02 6.22
N GLY A 35 6.28 7.65 6.60
CA GLY A 35 5.06 6.97 7.00
C GLY A 35 4.50 6.10 5.87
N VAL A 36 4.40 6.64 4.65
CA VAL A 36 4.03 5.86 3.45
C VAL A 36 4.99 4.70 3.24
N ALA A 37 6.31 4.95 3.31
CA ALA A 37 7.32 3.91 3.13
C ALA A 37 7.20 2.80 4.19
N ALA A 38 6.94 3.13 5.45
CA ALA A 38 6.76 2.16 6.52
C ALA A 38 5.51 1.27 6.30
N TRP A 39 4.39 1.86 5.88
CA TRP A 39 3.20 1.09 5.52
C TRP A 39 3.43 0.18 4.32
N LEU A 40 4.08 0.68 3.27
CA LEU A 40 4.40 -0.12 2.09
C LEU A 40 5.38 -1.24 2.44
N ALA A 41 6.38 -1.00 3.28
CA ALA A 41 7.28 -2.03 3.77
C ALA A 41 6.52 -3.12 4.53
N ALA A 42 5.63 -2.74 5.47
CA ALA A 42 4.83 -3.68 6.23
C ALA A 42 3.92 -4.54 5.32
N ILE A 43 3.20 -3.91 4.40
CA ILE A 43 2.31 -4.60 3.45
C ILE A 43 3.13 -5.53 2.53
N THR A 44 4.21 -5.02 1.94
CA THR A 44 5.03 -5.78 0.98
C THR A 44 5.70 -6.97 1.64
N THR A 45 6.31 -6.79 2.81
CA THR A 45 6.98 -7.89 3.52
C THR A 45 5.99 -8.94 4.00
N THR A 46 4.78 -8.54 4.45
CA THR A 46 3.70 -9.47 4.79
C THR A 46 3.26 -10.30 3.58
N VAL A 47 3.01 -9.66 2.45
CA VAL A 47 2.60 -10.36 1.21
C VAL A 47 3.71 -11.29 0.72
N LEU A 48 4.97 -10.82 0.67
CA LEU A 48 6.10 -11.63 0.24
C LEU A 48 6.32 -12.83 1.17
N ALA A 49 6.27 -12.63 2.48
CA ALA A 49 6.42 -13.71 3.43
C ALA A 49 5.30 -14.76 3.29
N ALA A 50 4.05 -14.33 3.08
CA ALA A 50 2.94 -15.23 2.82
C ALA A 50 3.11 -16.02 1.52
N VAL A 51 3.51 -15.36 0.42
CA VAL A 51 3.79 -16.01 -0.87
C VAL A 51 4.92 -17.03 -0.75
N VAL A 52 6.04 -16.65 -0.14
CA VAL A 52 7.19 -17.55 0.04
C VAL A 52 6.81 -18.72 0.94
N THR A 53 6.02 -18.51 1.99
CA THR A 53 5.52 -19.60 2.84
C THR A 53 4.70 -20.60 2.02
N VAL A 54 3.76 -20.13 1.21
CA VAL A 54 2.92 -21.00 0.37
C VAL A 54 3.77 -21.78 -0.65
N VAL A 55 4.71 -21.09 -1.32
CA VAL A 55 5.63 -21.74 -2.27
C VAL A 55 6.48 -22.81 -1.58
N ALA A 56 6.99 -22.53 -0.38
CA ALA A 56 7.78 -23.48 0.39
C ALA A 56 6.95 -24.73 0.79
N VAL A 57 5.71 -24.52 1.25
CA VAL A 57 4.79 -25.64 1.59
C VAL A 57 4.47 -26.48 0.36
N ILE A 58 4.23 -25.87 -0.79
CA ILE A 58 4.00 -26.60 -2.04
C ILE A 58 5.26 -27.39 -2.44
N ALA A 59 6.44 -26.76 -2.37
CA ALA A 59 7.71 -27.42 -2.69
C ALA A 59 7.97 -28.60 -1.75
N GLU A 60 7.75 -28.44 -0.45
CA GLU A 60 7.87 -29.54 0.53
C GLU A 60 6.89 -30.69 0.22
N ALA A 61 5.64 -30.38 -0.18
CA ALA A 61 4.66 -31.39 -0.56
C ALA A 61 5.05 -32.15 -1.84
N VAL A 62 5.67 -31.49 -2.81
CA VAL A 62 6.08 -32.09 -4.09
C VAL A 62 7.38 -32.86 -3.94
N VAL A 63 8.43 -32.24 -3.36
CA VAL A 63 9.74 -32.87 -3.17
C VAL A 63 9.70 -33.97 -2.12
N GLY A 64 8.95 -33.74 -1.02
CA GLY A 64 8.76 -34.76 0.02
C GLY A 64 8.11 -36.05 -0.51
N ARG A 65 7.18 -35.94 -1.47
CA ARG A 65 6.60 -37.10 -2.14
C ARG A 65 7.63 -37.91 -2.91
N SER A 66 8.49 -37.25 -3.69
CA SER A 66 9.53 -37.94 -4.49
C SER A 66 10.61 -38.59 -3.63
N ILE A 67 11.01 -37.95 -2.51
CA ILE A 67 12.00 -38.51 -1.58
C ILE A 67 11.39 -39.65 -0.76
N VAL A 68 10.14 -39.46 -0.28
CA VAL A 68 9.45 -40.50 0.50
C VAL A 68 9.15 -41.69 -0.39
N ASP A 69 8.68 -41.48 -1.63
CA ASP A 69 8.48 -42.57 -2.58
C ASP A 69 9.77 -43.34 -2.85
N ALA A 70 10.90 -42.64 -3.06
CA ALA A 70 12.21 -43.27 -3.23
C ALA A 70 12.70 -43.97 -1.95
N CYS A 71 12.49 -43.38 -0.77
CA CYS A 71 12.83 -44.01 0.51
C CYS A 71 11.87 -45.14 0.85
N GLU A 72 10.59 -45.08 0.54
CA GLU A 72 9.64 -46.18 0.73
C GLU A 72 10.01 -47.41 -0.10
N HIS A 73 10.39 -47.21 -1.36
CA HIS A 73 10.88 -48.33 -2.17
C HIS A 73 12.17 -48.95 -1.59
N LEU A 74 13.06 -48.13 -1.01
CA LEU A 74 14.28 -48.62 -0.37
C LEU A 74 14.01 -49.29 0.97
N VAL A 75 13.15 -48.71 1.80
CA VAL A 75 12.78 -49.21 3.13
C VAL A 75 11.85 -50.43 3.04
N GLN A 76 10.91 -50.47 2.08
CA GLN A 76 10.11 -51.67 1.79
C GLN A 76 10.96 -52.83 1.34
N ALA A 77 12.06 -52.57 0.60
CA ALA A 77 13.03 -53.60 0.22
C ALA A 77 13.82 -54.17 1.42
N VAL A 78 13.92 -53.40 2.53
CA VAL A 78 14.77 -53.74 3.68
C VAL A 78 14.00 -54.09 4.95
N SER A 79 12.85 -53.52 5.26
CA SER A 79 12.23 -53.62 6.60
C SER A 79 10.72 -53.78 6.68
N GLY A 80 9.97 -53.71 5.61
CA GLY A 80 8.51 -53.92 5.61
C GLY A 80 7.66 -52.90 6.44
N VAL A 81 8.24 -51.77 6.85
CA VAL A 81 7.57 -50.74 7.66
C VAL A 81 6.89 -49.73 6.75
N HIS A 82 5.58 -49.52 6.92
CA HIS A 82 4.79 -48.57 6.17
C HIS A 82 4.83 -47.18 6.85
N SER A 83 5.26 -46.13 6.14
CA SER A 83 5.13 -44.74 6.59
C SER A 83 3.66 -44.29 6.57
N ALA A 84 3.29 -43.42 7.52
CA ALA A 84 1.89 -43.04 7.75
C ALA A 84 1.30 -42.23 6.58
N PRO A 85 0.41 -42.75 5.74
CA PRO A 85 -0.15 -42.08 4.57
C PRO A 85 -0.98 -40.83 4.94
N ALA A 86 -1.45 -40.77 6.19
CA ALA A 86 -2.28 -39.68 6.68
C ALA A 86 -1.53 -38.32 6.73
N ALA A 87 -0.24 -38.32 7.08
CA ALA A 87 0.56 -37.05 7.15
C ALA A 87 0.83 -36.45 5.74
N GLN A 88 1.11 -37.32 4.77
CA GLN A 88 1.30 -36.90 3.37
C GLN A 88 0.00 -36.37 2.75
N PHE A 89 -1.11 -37.02 3.03
CA PHE A 89 -2.42 -36.54 2.59
C PHE A 89 -2.73 -35.16 3.17
N ALA A 90 -2.50 -34.98 4.47
CA ALA A 90 -2.72 -33.69 5.13
C ALA A 90 -1.86 -32.55 4.55
N THR A 91 -0.55 -32.80 4.32
CA THR A 91 0.34 -31.79 3.72
C THR A 91 -0.07 -31.44 2.27
N THR A 92 -0.50 -32.44 1.51
CA THR A 92 -1.00 -32.23 0.14
C THR A 92 -2.27 -31.38 0.13
N VAL A 93 -3.24 -31.66 1.01
CA VAL A 93 -4.47 -30.90 1.13
C VAL A 93 -4.17 -29.43 1.54
N VAL A 94 -3.28 -29.23 2.51
CA VAL A 94 -2.84 -27.89 2.92
C VAL A 94 -2.16 -27.13 1.78
N ALA A 95 -1.27 -27.79 1.03
CA ALA A 95 -0.58 -27.19 -0.11
C ALA A 95 -1.57 -26.77 -1.22
N LEU A 96 -2.54 -27.62 -1.55
CA LEU A 96 -3.57 -27.31 -2.55
C LEU A 96 -4.49 -26.18 -2.08
N ALA A 97 -4.92 -26.19 -0.83
CA ALA A 97 -5.74 -25.13 -0.26
C ALA A 97 -5.02 -23.79 -0.22
N ALA A 98 -3.75 -23.77 0.20
CA ALA A 98 -2.92 -22.57 0.24
C ALA A 98 -2.63 -22.03 -1.17
N GLY A 99 -2.27 -22.90 -2.11
CA GLY A 99 -2.06 -22.53 -3.51
C GLY A 99 -3.32 -22.00 -4.18
N GLY A 100 -4.46 -22.67 -3.97
CA GLY A 100 -5.77 -22.23 -4.45
C GLY A 100 -6.16 -20.85 -3.90
N THR A 101 -5.96 -20.63 -2.60
CA THR A 101 -6.22 -19.34 -1.94
C THR A 101 -5.34 -18.21 -2.52
N LEU A 102 -4.05 -18.49 -2.69
CA LEU A 102 -3.11 -17.51 -3.26
C LEU A 102 -3.48 -17.17 -4.73
N THR A 103 -3.81 -18.19 -5.52
CA THR A 103 -4.25 -17.99 -6.92
C THR A 103 -5.54 -17.17 -6.98
N PHE A 104 -6.52 -17.51 -6.15
CA PHE A 104 -7.78 -16.77 -6.05
C PHE A 104 -7.53 -15.29 -5.65
N ALA A 105 -6.71 -15.05 -4.62
CA ALA A 105 -6.34 -13.70 -4.20
C ALA A 105 -5.62 -12.92 -5.32
N GLY A 106 -4.71 -13.56 -6.06
CA GLY A 106 -4.03 -12.97 -7.21
C GLY A 106 -5.00 -12.58 -8.34
N VAL A 107 -5.95 -13.47 -8.67
CA VAL A 107 -6.99 -13.18 -9.66
C VAL A 107 -7.90 -12.03 -9.20
N GLN A 108 -8.32 -12.02 -7.95
CA GLN A 108 -9.14 -10.93 -7.42
C GLN A 108 -8.38 -9.60 -7.40
N LEU A 109 -7.12 -9.60 -6.98
CA LEU A 109 -6.28 -8.40 -7.02
C LEU A 109 -6.14 -7.83 -8.44
N THR A 110 -5.88 -8.68 -9.43
CA THR A 110 -5.77 -8.23 -10.83
C THR A 110 -7.10 -7.70 -11.37
N ARG A 111 -8.22 -8.33 -11.02
CA ARG A 111 -9.57 -7.84 -11.36
C ARG A 111 -9.87 -6.49 -10.72
N ASN A 112 -9.59 -6.33 -9.42
CA ASN A 112 -9.80 -5.08 -8.70
C ASN A 112 -8.93 -3.94 -9.26
N LEU A 113 -7.66 -4.21 -9.58
CA LEU A 113 -6.78 -3.24 -10.22
C LEU A 113 -7.27 -2.86 -11.64
N ALA A 114 -7.69 -3.84 -12.43
CA ALA A 114 -8.20 -3.59 -13.78
C ALA A 114 -9.50 -2.76 -13.74
N ALA A 115 -10.42 -3.07 -12.83
CA ALA A 115 -11.65 -2.33 -12.63
C ALA A 115 -11.36 -0.86 -12.26
N ARG A 116 -10.49 -0.62 -11.26
CA ARG A 116 -10.10 0.72 -10.84
C ARG A 116 -9.42 1.50 -11.99
N ARG A 117 -8.54 0.86 -12.74
CA ARG A 117 -7.90 1.48 -13.93
C ARG A 117 -8.93 1.87 -14.98
N ARG A 118 -9.90 1.00 -15.29
CA ARG A 118 -10.96 1.29 -16.28
C ARG A 118 -11.77 2.52 -15.88
N VAL A 119 -12.23 2.59 -14.62
CA VAL A 119 -12.99 3.74 -14.10
C VAL A 119 -12.17 5.03 -14.24
N THR A 120 -10.91 5.02 -13.79
CA THR A 120 -10.03 6.17 -13.85
C THR A 120 -9.76 6.63 -15.29
N PHE A 121 -9.50 5.70 -16.23
CA PHE A 121 -9.27 6.05 -17.63
C PHE A 121 -10.53 6.59 -18.31
N HIS A 122 -11.69 6.01 -17.99
CA HIS A 122 -12.97 6.50 -18.52
C HIS A 122 -13.23 7.92 -18.03
N HIS A 123 -13.06 8.16 -16.75
CA HIS A 123 -13.24 9.50 -16.15
C HIS A 123 -12.27 10.53 -16.74
N ALA A 124 -10.98 10.19 -16.90
CA ALA A 124 -9.98 11.06 -17.50
C ALA A 124 -10.34 11.43 -18.97
N ARG A 125 -10.89 10.47 -19.71
CA ARG A 125 -11.33 10.68 -21.10
C ARG A 125 -12.55 11.59 -21.15
N SER A 126 -13.55 11.33 -20.32
CA SER A 126 -14.77 12.14 -20.22
C SER A 126 -14.47 13.58 -19.82
N ALA A 127 -13.66 13.79 -18.78
CA ALA A 127 -13.27 15.12 -18.33
C ALA A 127 -12.60 15.94 -19.44
N ARG A 128 -11.76 15.31 -20.29
CA ARG A 128 -11.10 15.97 -21.40
C ARG A 128 -12.01 16.27 -22.59
N MET A 129 -13.07 15.47 -22.81
CA MET A 129 -14.02 15.71 -23.91
C MET A 129 -14.97 16.87 -23.58
N VAL A 130 -15.35 17.01 -22.31
CA VAL A 130 -16.32 18.01 -21.85
C VAL A 130 -15.64 19.30 -21.38
N GLY A 131 -14.43 19.17 -20.83
CA GLY A 131 -13.72 20.31 -20.22
C GLY A 131 -13.07 21.23 -21.25
N ARG A 132 -12.95 22.50 -20.88
CA ARG A 132 -12.29 23.56 -21.68
C ARG A 132 -10.93 23.90 -21.08
N ARG A 133 -9.96 24.22 -21.91
CA ARG A 133 -8.71 24.81 -21.48
C ARG A 133 -8.88 26.33 -21.45
N ILE A 134 -8.54 26.96 -20.33
CA ILE A 134 -8.56 28.40 -20.16
C ILE A 134 -7.11 28.89 -20.16
N ALA A 135 -6.84 29.97 -20.88
CA ALA A 135 -5.51 30.58 -20.90
C ALA A 135 -5.09 31.00 -19.47
N GLY A 136 -3.86 30.69 -19.09
CA GLY A 136 -3.34 31.00 -17.74
C GLY A 136 -3.67 29.94 -16.66
N VAL A 137 -4.50 28.94 -16.96
CA VAL A 137 -4.80 27.84 -16.03
C VAL A 137 -4.29 26.53 -16.60
N ASP A 138 -3.27 25.92 -15.97
CA ASP A 138 -2.73 24.63 -16.40
C ASP A 138 -3.62 23.47 -15.88
N ALA A 139 -4.89 23.55 -16.24
CA ALA A 139 -5.91 22.57 -15.89
C ALA A 139 -7.03 22.52 -16.94
N VAL A 140 -7.82 21.48 -16.89
CA VAL A 140 -9.06 21.34 -17.64
C VAL A 140 -10.20 21.88 -16.78
N VAL A 141 -10.91 22.88 -17.27
CA VAL A 141 -12.02 23.50 -16.55
C VAL A 141 -13.33 22.81 -16.96
N LEU A 142 -14.07 22.33 -15.96
CA LEU A 142 -15.43 21.83 -16.12
C LEU A 142 -16.44 22.89 -15.71
N ASP A 143 -17.48 23.05 -16.52
CA ASP A 143 -18.59 23.95 -16.22
C ASP A 143 -19.57 23.29 -15.24
N ALA A 144 -19.19 23.26 -13.97
CA ALA A 144 -19.92 22.67 -12.86
C ALA A 144 -19.90 23.61 -11.66
N PRO A 145 -21.04 23.77 -10.95
CA PRO A 145 -21.14 24.70 -9.83
C PRO A 145 -20.46 24.19 -8.54
N GLU A 146 -20.20 22.89 -8.44
CA GLU A 146 -19.50 22.28 -7.32
C GLU A 146 -18.07 22.82 -7.22
N ARG A 147 -17.57 23.04 -6.01
CA ARG A 147 -16.20 23.50 -5.78
C ARG A 147 -15.26 22.32 -5.71
N ALA A 148 -14.66 21.93 -6.83
CA ALA A 148 -13.75 20.80 -6.88
C ALA A 148 -12.51 21.09 -7.71
N ALA A 149 -11.35 20.64 -7.19
CA ALA A 149 -10.10 20.51 -7.94
C ALA A 149 -9.55 19.12 -7.65
N TYR A 150 -9.12 18.39 -8.67
CA TYR A 150 -8.59 17.05 -8.53
C TYR A 150 -7.74 16.64 -9.72
N CYS A 151 -6.80 15.74 -9.49
CA CYS A 151 -6.02 15.15 -10.56
C CYS A 151 -6.63 13.84 -11.05
N VAL A 152 -6.52 13.61 -12.34
CA VAL A 152 -6.96 12.38 -13.00
C VAL A 152 -5.76 11.75 -13.69
N PRO A 153 -5.29 10.58 -13.24
CA PRO A 153 -4.21 9.87 -13.90
C PRO A 153 -4.68 9.33 -15.25
N GLY A 154 -3.81 9.40 -16.24
CA GLY A 154 -4.10 8.93 -17.59
C GLY A 154 -2.93 9.18 -18.53
N ARG A 155 -3.11 8.93 -19.83
CA ARG A 155 -2.15 9.30 -20.89
C ARG A 155 -2.86 10.10 -21.95
N PRO A 156 -2.67 11.43 -21.95
CA PRO A 156 -2.01 12.24 -20.94
C PRO A 156 -2.84 12.32 -19.64
N HIS A 157 -2.18 12.64 -18.50
CA HIS A 157 -2.85 12.99 -17.25
C HIS A 157 -3.50 14.37 -17.34
N ALA A 158 -4.44 14.69 -16.46
CA ALA A 158 -5.08 15.99 -16.39
C ALA A 158 -5.32 16.41 -14.95
N ILE A 159 -5.21 17.72 -14.70
CA ILE A 159 -5.78 18.34 -13.51
C ILE A 159 -7.12 18.91 -13.95
N VAL A 160 -8.14 18.70 -13.15
CA VAL A 160 -9.50 19.18 -13.40
C VAL A 160 -9.86 20.19 -12.34
N VAL A 161 -10.40 21.33 -12.76
CA VAL A 161 -10.92 22.38 -11.88
C VAL A 161 -12.33 22.72 -12.34
N THR A 162 -13.27 22.86 -11.43
CA THR A 162 -14.64 23.24 -11.76
C THR A 162 -14.80 24.77 -11.78
N ARG A 163 -15.87 25.25 -12.43
CA ARG A 163 -16.24 26.66 -12.42
C ARG A 163 -16.43 27.16 -11.00
N GLY A 164 -17.18 26.39 -10.17
CA GLY A 164 -17.40 26.74 -8.77
C GLY A 164 -16.12 26.84 -7.93
N ALA A 165 -15.06 26.09 -8.28
CA ALA A 165 -13.74 26.25 -7.65
C ALA A 165 -13.04 27.53 -8.10
N LEU A 166 -13.08 27.87 -9.39
CA LEU A 166 -12.52 29.11 -9.92
C LEU A 166 -13.20 30.36 -9.33
N ASP A 167 -14.50 30.29 -9.11
CA ASP A 167 -15.28 31.41 -8.53
C ASP A 167 -15.03 31.55 -7.01
N ALA A 168 -14.57 30.49 -6.36
CA ALA A 168 -14.34 30.47 -4.90
C ALA A 168 -12.87 30.74 -4.50
N LEU A 169 -11.92 30.64 -5.42
CA LEU A 169 -10.49 30.78 -5.17
C LEU A 169 -9.93 32.04 -5.81
N ASP A 170 -9.13 32.79 -5.08
CA ASP A 170 -8.27 33.79 -5.68
C ASP A 170 -7.06 33.16 -6.41
N HIS A 171 -6.32 33.94 -7.20
CA HIS A 171 -5.19 33.43 -7.99
C HIS A 171 -4.12 32.71 -7.13
N PRO A 172 -3.63 33.28 -6.00
CA PRO A 172 -2.65 32.60 -5.16
C PRO A 172 -3.14 31.29 -4.55
N GLN A 173 -4.42 31.22 -4.17
CA GLN A 173 -5.06 30.01 -3.65
C GLN A 173 -5.20 28.94 -4.75
N LEU A 174 -5.63 29.36 -5.94
CA LEU A 174 -5.74 28.46 -7.09
C LEU A 174 -4.38 27.87 -7.46
N ASP A 175 -3.33 28.69 -7.54
CA ASP A 175 -1.97 28.24 -7.86
C ASP A 175 -1.45 27.22 -6.83
N ALA A 176 -1.70 27.46 -5.53
CA ALA A 176 -1.33 26.54 -4.46
C ALA A 176 -2.10 25.22 -4.56
N VAL A 177 -3.40 25.24 -4.87
CA VAL A 177 -4.23 24.05 -5.09
C VAL A 177 -3.76 23.30 -6.33
N LEU A 178 -3.48 23.98 -7.44
CA LEU A 178 -2.95 23.34 -8.65
C LEU A 178 -1.57 22.69 -8.40
N ALA A 179 -0.72 23.32 -7.59
CA ALA A 179 0.56 22.74 -7.20
C ALA A 179 0.38 21.47 -6.35
N HIS A 180 -0.63 21.44 -5.47
CA HIS A 180 -1.01 20.25 -4.71
C HIS A 180 -1.48 19.11 -5.63
N GLU A 181 -2.37 19.38 -6.58
CA GLU A 181 -2.84 18.39 -7.55
C GLU A 181 -1.71 17.88 -8.46
N ARG A 182 -0.78 18.77 -8.85
CA ARG A 182 0.43 18.39 -9.59
C ARG A 182 1.32 17.43 -8.79
N ALA A 183 1.47 17.70 -7.48
CA ALA A 183 2.25 16.83 -6.60
C ALA A 183 1.70 15.40 -6.52
N HIS A 184 0.38 15.21 -6.59
CA HIS A 184 -0.22 13.87 -6.69
C HIS A 184 0.18 13.15 -7.98
N LEU A 185 0.23 13.84 -9.10
CA LEU A 185 0.61 13.25 -10.39
C LEU A 185 2.11 12.90 -10.41
N ASP A 186 2.96 13.82 -9.98
CA ASP A 186 4.42 13.65 -9.93
C ASP A 186 4.82 12.53 -8.98
N GLY A 187 4.15 12.46 -7.81
CA GLY A 187 4.34 11.40 -6.82
C GLY A 187 3.70 10.06 -7.17
N ARG A 188 2.98 9.98 -8.28
CA ARG A 188 2.19 8.80 -8.69
C ARG A 188 1.24 8.32 -7.59
N HIS A 189 0.73 9.24 -6.77
CA HIS A 189 -0.15 8.94 -5.64
C HIS A 189 -1.40 8.16 -6.03
N PRO A 190 -2.10 8.47 -7.17
CA PRO A 190 -3.27 7.71 -7.59
C PRO A 190 -2.97 6.24 -7.88
N GLN A 191 -1.80 5.93 -8.48
CA GLN A 191 -1.41 4.56 -8.79
C GLN A 191 -1.10 3.78 -7.51
N LEU A 192 -0.37 4.41 -6.58
CA LEU A 192 -0.06 3.82 -5.29
C LEU A 192 -1.33 3.52 -4.49
N LEU A 193 -2.22 4.50 -4.43
CA LEU A 193 -3.50 4.37 -3.76
C LEU A 193 -4.39 3.29 -4.39
N ALA A 194 -4.38 3.16 -5.71
CA ALA A 194 -5.09 2.09 -6.41
C ALA A 194 -4.61 0.70 -5.99
N VAL A 195 -3.28 0.51 -5.81
CA VAL A 195 -2.70 -0.77 -5.37
C VAL A 195 -3.11 -1.10 -3.93
N VAL A 196 -2.93 -0.17 -2.98
CA VAL A 196 -3.24 -0.45 -1.57
C VAL A 196 -4.74 -0.65 -1.34
N ARG A 197 -5.59 0.09 -2.06
CA ARG A 197 -7.04 -0.09 -2.03
C ARG A 197 -7.47 -1.42 -2.66
N ALA A 198 -6.85 -1.84 -3.78
CA ALA A 198 -7.14 -3.13 -4.38
C ALA A 198 -6.76 -4.31 -3.46
N LEU A 199 -5.67 -4.18 -2.70
CA LEU A 199 -5.31 -5.17 -1.66
C LEU A 199 -6.36 -5.19 -0.54
N ALA A 200 -6.82 -4.03 -0.07
CA ALA A 200 -7.87 -3.93 0.94
C ALA A 200 -9.19 -4.55 0.46
N ASP A 201 -9.57 -4.34 -0.80
CA ASP A 201 -10.76 -4.94 -1.41
C ASP A 201 -10.63 -6.47 -1.57
N THR A 202 -9.40 -6.94 -1.83
CA THR A 202 -9.13 -8.38 -2.01
C THR A 202 -9.20 -9.13 -0.68
N ALA A 203 -8.75 -8.51 0.41
CA ALA A 203 -8.73 -9.13 1.73
C ALA A 203 -9.26 -8.15 2.82
N PRO A 204 -10.55 -7.81 2.82
CA PRO A 204 -11.13 -6.75 3.66
C PRO A 204 -11.11 -7.09 5.16
N ARG A 205 -10.96 -8.36 5.52
CA ARG A 205 -10.83 -8.80 6.92
C ARG A 205 -9.40 -8.72 7.47
N VAL A 206 -8.42 -8.48 6.61
CA VAL A 206 -7.00 -8.38 7.00
C VAL A 206 -6.68 -6.92 7.29
N SER A 207 -6.61 -6.57 8.56
CA SER A 207 -6.52 -5.19 9.04
C SER A 207 -5.32 -4.40 8.51
N ILE A 208 -4.20 -5.05 8.20
CA ILE A 208 -3.02 -4.37 7.62
C ILE A 208 -3.34 -3.73 6.26
N PHE A 209 -4.20 -4.34 5.46
CA PHE A 209 -4.57 -3.79 4.14
C PHE A 209 -5.58 -2.66 4.27
N THR A 210 -6.61 -2.83 5.10
CA THR A 210 -7.66 -1.81 5.27
C THR A 210 -7.15 -0.57 6.01
N ALA A 211 -6.47 -0.76 7.14
CA ALA A 211 -5.85 0.33 7.88
C ALA A 211 -4.71 0.98 7.07
N GLY A 212 -3.90 0.17 6.37
CA GLY A 212 -2.84 0.67 5.50
C GLY A 212 -3.38 1.52 4.36
N ALA A 213 -4.45 1.09 3.68
CA ALA A 213 -5.06 1.88 2.62
C ALA A 213 -5.60 3.22 3.12
N ALA A 214 -6.23 3.25 4.29
CA ALA A 214 -6.74 4.48 4.91
C ALA A 214 -5.61 5.44 5.31
N ASP A 215 -4.58 4.93 6.01
CA ASP A 215 -3.50 5.79 6.50
C ASP A 215 -2.57 6.24 5.37
N VAL A 216 -2.26 5.38 4.39
CA VAL A 216 -1.52 5.77 3.19
C VAL A 216 -2.27 6.87 2.43
N ALA A 217 -3.60 6.77 2.25
CA ALA A 217 -4.38 7.83 1.61
C ALA A 217 -4.17 9.17 2.32
N ARG A 218 -4.32 9.21 3.65
CA ARG A 218 -4.10 10.39 4.49
C ARG A 218 -2.67 10.94 4.37
N LEU A 219 -1.67 10.08 4.41
CA LEU A 219 -0.26 10.47 4.31
C LEU A 219 0.11 11.00 2.92
N LEU A 220 -0.50 10.49 1.86
CA LEU A 220 -0.29 10.98 0.50
C LEU A 220 -0.82 12.41 0.31
N GLU A 221 -1.94 12.76 0.97
CA GLU A 221 -2.40 14.15 1.03
C GLU A 221 -1.36 15.06 1.69
N MET A 222 -0.80 14.62 2.84
CA MET A 222 0.25 15.38 3.52
C MET A 222 1.55 15.46 2.70
N CYS A 223 1.87 14.44 1.88
CA CYS A 223 2.99 14.50 0.94
C CYS A 223 2.78 15.55 -0.15
N ALA A 224 1.54 15.68 -0.67
CA ALA A 224 1.19 16.67 -1.66
C ALA A 224 1.20 18.08 -1.06
N ASP A 225 0.72 18.25 0.17
CA ASP A 225 0.86 19.51 0.92
C ASP A 225 2.33 19.91 1.05
N ASP A 226 3.19 19.01 1.54
CA ASP A 226 4.63 19.28 1.69
C ASP A 226 5.30 19.68 0.38
N GLN A 227 4.83 19.13 -0.74
CA GLN A 227 5.38 19.48 -2.05
C GLN A 227 4.88 20.84 -2.53
N ALA A 228 3.59 21.14 -2.38
CA ALA A 228 3.00 22.42 -2.75
C ALA A 228 3.62 23.58 -1.95
N MET A 229 3.86 23.39 -0.65
CA MET A 229 4.50 24.37 0.23
C MET A 229 5.98 24.66 -0.08
N ARG A 230 6.60 23.98 -1.03
CA ARG A 230 7.96 24.32 -1.47
C ARG A 230 7.99 25.59 -2.32
N THR A 231 6.89 25.90 -2.97
CA THR A 231 6.76 27.01 -3.92
C THR A 231 5.65 27.99 -3.56
N HIS A 232 4.74 27.61 -2.64
CA HIS A 232 3.60 28.41 -2.23
C HIS A 232 3.54 28.55 -0.72
N GLU A 233 2.98 29.65 -0.24
CA GLU A 233 2.80 29.88 1.19
C GLU A 233 1.77 28.90 1.78
N PRO A 234 2.03 28.31 2.97
CA PRO A 234 1.11 27.39 3.63
C PRO A 234 -0.31 27.95 3.82
N ARG A 235 -0.42 29.27 4.03
CA ARG A 235 -1.71 29.96 4.21
C ARG A 235 -2.56 29.93 2.94
N MET A 236 -1.95 30.08 1.76
CA MET A 236 -2.67 30.07 0.49
C MET A 236 -3.25 28.69 0.23
N LEU A 237 -2.46 27.65 0.45
CA LEU A 237 -2.94 26.27 0.36
C LEU A 237 -4.07 25.99 1.38
N LEU A 238 -3.88 26.40 2.64
CA LEU A 238 -4.90 26.23 3.69
C LEU A 238 -6.22 26.90 3.33
N HIS A 239 -6.18 28.17 2.89
CA HIS A 239 -7.38 28.91 2.49
C HIS A 239 -8.06 28.25 1.28
N GLY A 240 -7.27 27.82 0.29
CA GLY A 240 -7.78 27.07 -0.86
C GLY A 240 -8.49 25.78 -0.46
N LEU A 241 -7.88 24.99 0.44
CA LEU A 241 -8.48 23.77 0.95
C LEU A 241 -9.79 24.03 1.71
N VAL A 242 -9.82 25.08 2.54
CA VAL A 242 -11.04 25.46 3.29
C VAL A 242 -12.13 25.96 2.33
N ALA A 243 -11.77 26.74 1.30
CA ALA A 243 -12.72 27.22 0.30
C ALA A 243 -13.35 26.09 -0.53
N LEU A 244 -12.60 24.98 -0.73
CA LEU A 244 -13.09 23.79 -1.39
C LEU A 244 -13.76 22.79 -0.42
N ALA A 245 -13.58 22.94 0.90
CA ALA A 245 -14.22 22.09 1.90
C ALA A 245 -15.74 22.29 1.88
N GLY A 246 -16.49 21.19 1.90
CA GLY A 246 -17.96 21.22 1.78
C GLY A 246 -18.49 21.07 0.37
N ALA A 247 -17.62 20.97 -0.63
CA ALA A 247 -17.99 20.52 -1.98
C ALA A 247 -18.32 19.02 -1.98
N GLY A 248 -19.17 18.61 -2.92
CA GLY A 248 -19.65 17.23 -3.07
C GLY A 248 -18.53 16.19 -3.24
N PRO A 249 -18.87 14.89 -3.27
CA PRO A 249 -17.90 13.80 -3.35
C PRO A 249 -17.08 13.88 -4.64
N VAL A 250 -15.76 13.69 -4.50
CA VAL A 250 -14.85 13.54 -5.63
C VAL A 250 -15.09 12.18 -6.30
N PRO A 251 -15.10 12.10 -7.64
CA PRO A 251 -15.35 10.85 -8.36
C PRO A 251 -14.41 9.71 -7.96
N ASP A 252 -14.92 8.47 -7.99
CA ASP A 252 -14.13 7.27 -7.71
C ASP A 252 -12.92 7.18 -8.64
N GLY A 253 -11.74 7.00 -8.05
CA GLY A 253 -10.47 6.90 -8.77
C GLY A 253 -9.72 8.22 -8.94
N ALA A 254 -10.31 9.37 -8.59
CA ALA A 254 -9.60 10.64 -8.46
C ALA A 254 -9.09 10.83 -7.02
N VAL A 255 -7.96 11.51 -6.90
CA VAL A 255 -7.46 12.00 -5.61
C VAL A 255 -7.70 13.49 -5.60
N GLY A 256 -8.35 14.00 -4.57
CA GLY A 256 -8.68 15.42 -4.49
C GLY A 256 -8.59 15.95 -3.07
N ALA A 257 -8.33 17.23 -2.98
CA ALA A 257 -8.10 17.96 -1.73
C ALA A 257 -9.28 17.96 -0.73
N GLY A 258 -10.46 17.49 -1.13
CA GLY A 258 -11.69 17.68 -0.36
C GLY A 258 -12.05 16.59 0.67
N ASN A 259 -11.42 15.41 0.66
CA ASN A 259 -12.02 14.24 1.31
C ASN A 259 -11.26 13.62 2.49
N VAL A 260 -10.08 14.11 2.88
CA VAL A 260 -9.34 13.52 4.01
C VAL A 260 -9.01 14.59 5.03
N ALA A 261 -9.55 14.42 6.22
CA ALA A 261 -9.21 15.12 7.46
C ALA A 261 -8.62 16.53 7.25
N VAL A 262 -9.38 17.43 6.62
CA VAL A 262 -8.96 18.83 6.36
C VAL A 262 -8.47 19.50 7.66
N LEU A 263 -9.08 19.15 8.80
CA LEU A 263 -8.70 19.67 10.11
C LEU A 263 -7.30 19.23 10.54
N ASP A 264 -6.93 17.97 10.33
CA ASP A 264 -5.58 17.47 10.67
C ASP A 264 -4.52 18.14 9.78
N ARG A 265 -4.81 18.31 8.49
CA ARG A 265 -3.96 19.01 7.54
C ARG A 265 -3.83 20.48 7.90
N ALA A 266 -4.95 21.14 8.21
CA ALA A 266 -4.98 22.53 8.63
C ALA A 266 -4.13 22.75 9.90
N GLY A 267 -4.29 21.92 10.92
CA GLY A 267 -3.48 21.98 12.14
C GLY A 267 -1.98 21.83 11.84
N ARG A 268 -1.59 20.89 10.97
CA ARG A 268 -0.20 20.67 10.55
C ARG A 268 0.38 21.85 9.76
N LEU A 269 -0.41 22.45 8.88
CA LEU A 269 -0.01 23.61 8.07
C LEU A 269 0.15 24.87 8.94
N ALA A 270 -0.71 25.03 9.96
CA ALA A 270 -0.68 26.19 10.87
C ALA A 270 0.44 26.10 11.93
N SER A 271 0.83 24.88 12.33
CA SER A 271 1.81 24.67 13.41
C SER A 271 2.83 23.62 13.01
N PRO A 272 3.89 23.99 12.24
CA PRO A 272 4.92 23.05 11.84
C PRO A 272 5.69 22.53 13.05
N ALA A 273 5.92 21.20 13.08
CA ALA A 273 6.66 20.50 14.12
C ALA A 273 8.07 21.08 14.32
N ASP A 274 8.59 21.01 15.53
CA ASP A 274 9.96 21.43 15.83
C ASP A 274 11.02 20.47 15.24
N ARG A 275 12.30 20.85 15.39
CA ARG A 275 13.41 20.05 14.83
C ARG A 275 13.58 18.72 15.57
N ALA A 276 13.38 18.72 16.88
CA ALA A 276 13.57 17.53 17.72
C ALA A 276 12.49 16.48 17.41
N ASP A 277 11.23 16.90 17.30
CA ASP A 277 10.11 16.04 16.92
C ASP A 277 10.29 15.46 15.50
N ARG A 278 10.78 16.28 14.56
CA ARG A 278 11.11 15.79 13.22
C ARG A 278 12.17 14.71 13.23
N LEU A 279 13.25 14.90 13.96
CA LEU A 279 14.34 13.91 14.05
C LEU A 279 13.87 12.63 14.75
N ARG A 280 13.13 12.75 15.85
CA ARG A 280 12.57 11.62 16.58
C ARG A 280 11.62 10.80 15.73
N ASN A 281 10.66 11.44 15.05
CA ASN A 281 9.70 10.74 14.19
C ASN A 281 10.39 10.05 13.02
N ARG A 282 11.37 10.71 12.37
CA ARG A 282 12.18 10.10 11.30
C ARG A 282 12.96 8.89 11.79
N ALA A 283 13.57 8.97 12.97
CA ALA A 283 14.31 7.85 13.56
C ALA A 283 13.39 6.66 13.87
N GLN A 284 12.23 6.92 14.44
CA GLN A 284 11.24 5.88 14.75
C GLN A 284 10.72 5.18 13.49
N LEU A 285 10.34 5.93 12.46
CA LEU A 285 9.86 5.37 11.19
C LEU A 285 10.99 4.65 10.45
N GLY A 286 12.21 5.21 10.45
CA GLY A 286 13.39 4.56 9.88
C GLY A 286 13.72 3.23 10.56
N ALA A 287 13.68 3.18 11.89
CA ALA A 287 13.85 1.95 12.66
C ALA A 287 12.75 0.92 12.35
N ALA A 288 11.50 1.35 12.26
CA ALA A 288 10.39 0.47 11.88
C ALA A 288 10.60 -0.15 10.49
N ILE A 289 11.01 0.65 9.49
CA ILE A 289 11.30 0.17 8.13
C ILE A 289 12.48 -0.83 8.16
N ALA A 290 13.55 -0.51 8.88
CA ALA A 290 14.73 -1.38 9.00
C ALA A 290 14.37 -2.72 9.64
N LEU A 291 13.57 -2.73 10.70
CA LEU A 291 13.10 -3.95 11.35
C LEU A 291 12.23 -4.79 10.41
N LEU A 292 11.28 -4.17 9.71
CA LEU A 292 10.41 -4.86 8.74
C LEU A 292 11.21 -5.52 7.62
N ALA A 293 12.31 -4.91 7.18
CA ALA A 293 13.17 -5.47 6.14
C ALA A 293 14.14 -6.53 6.68
N ALA A 294 14.72 -6.32 7.87
CA ALA A 294 15.76 -7.19 8.42
C ALA A 294 15.21 -8.51 9.00
N LEU A 295 14.04 -8.47 9.66
CA LEU A 295 13.49 -9.65 10.35
C LEU A 295 13.24 -10.85 9.43
N PRO A 296 12.62 -10.74 8.24
CA PRO A 296 12.42 -11.89 7.36
C PRO A 296 13.75 -12.43 6.80
N LEU A 297 14.74 -11.56 6.57
CA LEU A 297 16.07 -11.97 6.13
C LEU A 297 16.83 -12.72 7.23
N ALA A 298 16.77 -12.24 8.45
CA ALA A 298 17.37 -12.91 9.60
C ALA A 298 16.70 -14.28 9.87
N ALA A 299 15.37 -14.34 9.79
CA ALA A 299 14.63 -15.58 9.96
C ALA A 299 15.00 -16.64 8.90
N THR A 300 15.15 -16.24 7.65
CA THR A 300 15.55 -17.13 6.56
C THR A 300 17.01 -17.58 6.71
N ALA A 301 17.92 -16.67 7.05
CA ALA A 301 19.33 -16.99 7.27
C ALA A 301 19.50 -17.98 8.42
N LEU A 302 18.80 -17.77 9.54
CA LEU A 302 18.85 -18.67 10.70
C LEU A 302 18.31 -20.06 10.39
N ALA A 303 17.23 -20.14 9.62
CA ALA A 303 16.65 -21.42 9.18
C ALA A 303 17.58 -22.19 8.24
N LEU A 304 18.31 -21.51 7.35
CA LEU A 304 19.32 -22.12 6.46
C LEU A 304 20.53 -22.58 7.24
N ALA A 305 21.05 -21.77 8.17
CA ALA A 305 22.19 -22.14 9.01
C ALA A 305 21.87 -23.37 9.89
N GLY A 306 20.68 -23.44 10.47
CA GLY A 306 20.25 -24.62 11.23
C GLY A 306 20.18 -25.90 10.39
N ARG A 307 19.77 -25.81 9.12
CA ARG A 307 19.78 -26.96 8.19
C ARG A 307 21.21 -27.42 7.88
N MET A 308 22.14 -26.51 7.65
CA MET A 308 23.54 -26.86 7.38
C MET A 308 24.22 -27.54 8.57
N LEU A 309 23.97 -27.05 9.80
CA LEU A 309 24.47 -27.65 11.02
C LEU A 309 23.93 -29.08 11.25
N CYS A 310 22.66 -29.35 10.93
CA CYS A 310 22.11 -30.70 11.00
C CYS A 310 22.73 -31.66 9.98
N ILE A 311 23.02 -31.19 8.77
CA ILE A 311 23.66 -32.02 7.72
C ILE A 311 25.10 -32.38 8.11
N THR A 312 25.86 -31.42 8.65
CA THR A 312 27.25 -31.66 9.09
C THR A 312 27.36 -32.49 10.36
N ALA A 313 26.31 -32.59 11.16
CA ALA A 313 26.28 -33.44 12.36
C ALA A 313 25.88 -34.91 12.07
N VAL A 314 25.39 -35.21 10.87
CA VAL A 314 24.94 -36.54 10.43
C VAL A 314 25.97 -37.19 9.49
N LEU A 315 26.93 -36.46 8.98
CA LEU A 315 28.09 -36.94 8.22
C LEU A 315 29.31 -37.15 9.15
#